data_7f87c93a535caa3b58099e67c526f970
#
_entry.id   7f87c93a535caa3b58099e67c526f970
#
_cell.length_a   1.000
_cell.length_b   1.000
_cell.length_c   1.000
_cell.angle_alpha   90.00
_cell.angle_beta   90.00
_cell.angle_gamma   90.00
#
_symmetry.space_group_name_H-M   'P 1'
#
loop_
_entity.id
_entity.type
_entity.pdbx_description
1 polymer ?
#
loop_
_entity_poly.entity_id
_entity_poly.type
_entity_poly.pdbx_seq_one_letter_code
_entity_poly.pdbx_strand_id
1 'polypeptide(L)'
;MLNVEDLAAGYGQSRVLSGIGFAIGAGEVVTLLGRNGMGKTTAVRAIMGLLPAAGGTLLGGRIGFEGTELAGQPPHRIARRGIGLVPEGRQVFPTLTVEENLTATAAARGAARWTLPAVYALFPRLRERRRNMGAQLSGGEQQMLAIGRALMTNPRLLILDEATEGLAPLIRAEIWAVLARLKAEGLAILLIDKNLGAVMRLADRHVVIEKGRIAWTGSTEALAAAPELRETYLHL
;
A
#
# COMPACT_ATOMS: atom_id res chain seq x y z
N MET A 1 14.06 2.18 7.29
CA MET A 1 13.11 3.15 6.70
C MET A 1 11.83 3.24 7.52
N LEU A 2 10.86 2.32 7.43
CA LEU A 2 9.70 2.23 8.33
C LEU A 2 9.99 1.23 9.45
N ASN A 3 9.63 1.58 10.69
CA ASN A 3 9.67 0.68 11.84
C ASN A 3 8.37 0.80 12.63
N VAL A 4 7.69 -0.31 12.87
CA VAL A 4 6.45 -0.42 13.62
C VAL A 4 6.73 -1.29 14.83
N GLU A 5 6.47 -0.78 16.05
CA GLU A 5 6.78 -1.46 17.32
C GLU A 5 5.54 -1.48 18.21
N ASP A 6 5.17 -2.66 18.67
CA ASP A 6 4.08 -2.92 19.63
C ASP A 6 2.76 -2.21 19.28
N LEU A 7 2.47 -2.05 17.99
CA LEU A 7 1.31 -1.30 17.51
C LEU A 7 0.02 -1.92 18.02
N ALA A 8 -0.77 -1.15 18.76
CA ALA A 8 -2.09 -1.50 19.23
C ALA A 8 -3.12 -0.47 18.77
N ALA A 9 -4.22 -0.92 18.19
CA ALA A 9 -5.29 -0.08 17.67
C ALA A 9 -6.65 -0.79 17.73
N GLY A 10 -7.73 -0.01 17.73
CA GLY A 10 -9.07 -0.58 17.78
C GLY A 10 -10.16 0.40 17.37
N TYR A 11 -11.40 -0.05 17.41
CA TYR A 11 -12.61 0.71 17.10
C TYR A 11 -13.62 0.54 18.23
N GLY A 12 -14.05 1.65 18.86
CA GLY A 12 -14.90 1.60 20.05
C GLY A 12 -14.25 0.77 21.15
N GLN A 13 -14.93 -0.27 21.63
CA GLN A 13 -14.42 -1.21 22.65
C GLN A 13 -13.62 -2.38 22.06
N SER A 14 -13.57 -2.53 20.74
CA SER A 14 -12.91 -3.66 20.08
C SER A 14 -11.46 -3.35 19.77
N ARG A 15 -10.52 -4.08 20.38
CA ARG A 15 -9.11 -4.05 20.03
C ARG A 15 -8.90 -4.94 18.79
N VAL A 16 -8.39 -4.35 17.70
CA VAL A 16 -8.14 -5.05 16.43
C VAL A 16 -6.66 -5.41 16.27
N LEU A 17 -5.75 -4.55 16.73
CA LEU A 17 -4.31 -4.81 16.73
C LEU A 17 -3.79 -4.92 18.16
N SER A 18 -2.94 -5.90 18.40
CA SER A 18 -2.39 -6.21 19.72
C SER A 18 -0.89 -6.55 19.63
N GLY A 19 -0.04 -5.52 19.60
CA GLY A 19 1.40 -5.69 19.58
C GLY A 19 1.96 -6.08 18.21
N ILE A 20 1.48 -5.43 17.13
CA ILE A 20 2.05 -5.60 15.79
C ILE A 20 3.42 -4.93 15.72
N GLY A 21 4.45 -5.68 15.29
CA GLY A 21 5.79 -5.14 15.08
C GLY A 21 6.41 -5.67 13.79
N PHE A 22 6.84 -4.79 12.90
CA PHE A 22 7.59 -5.12 11.70
C PHE A 22 8.37 -3.89 11.18
N ALA A 23 9.36 -4.13 10.34
CA ALA A 23 10.12 -3.05 9.71
C ALA A 23 10.13 -3.21 8.19
N ILE A 24 10.42 -2.12 7.47
CA ILE A 24 10.64 -2.10 6.02
C ILE A 24 11.93 -1.35 5.76
N GLY A 25 12.86 -1.98 5.06
CA GLY A 25 14.12 -1.39 4.59
C GLY A 25 13.93 -0.46 3.39
N ALA A 26 14.97 0.26 3.02
CA ALA A 26 14.98 1.02 1.76
C ALA A 26 14.98 0.06 0.57
N GLY A 27 14.10 0.29 -0.41
CA GLY A 27 13.96 -0.58 -1.59
C GLY A 27 13.37 -1.97 -1.32
N GLU A 28 13.03 -2.29 -0.07
CA GLU A 28 12.45 -3.58 0.31
C GLU A 28 10.95 -3.63 -0.02
N VAL A 29 10.49 -4.77 -0.51
CA VAL A 29 9.06 -5.08 -0.67
C VAL A 29 8.63 -6.04 0.42
N VAL A 30 7.81 -5.56 1.34
CA VAL A 30 7.23 -6.34 2.44
C VAL A 30 5.74 -6.49 2.23
N THR A 31 5.19 -7.65 2.53
CA THR A 31 3.74 -7.87 2.45
C THR A 31 3.12 -8.11 3.82
N LEU A 32 1.90 -7.62 4.00
CA LEU A 32 1.04 -8.03 5.10
C LEU A 32 0.04 -9.06 4.56
N LEU A 33 0.18 -10.30 5.00
CA LEU A 33 -0.68 -11.42 4.64
C LEU A 33 -1.63 -11.77 5.79
N GLY A 34 -2.68 -12.49 5.49
CA GLY A 34 -3.68 -12.94 6.45
C GLY A 34 -5.09 -12.79 5.90
N ARG A 35 -6.05 -13.47 6.54
CA ARG A 35 -7.46 -13.46 6.16
C ARG A 35 -8.09 -12.08 6.28
N ASN A 36 -9.29 -11.92 5.70
CA ASN A 36 -10.06 -10.68 5.88
C ASN A 36 -10.42 -10.49 7.36
N GLY A 37 -10.41 -9.24 7.84
CA GLY A 37 -10.70 -8.92 9.22
C GLY A 37 -9.53 -9.14 10.21
N MET A 38 -8.35 -9.61 9.77
CA MET A 38 -7.21 -9.87 10.65
C MET A 38 -6.44 -8.60 11.07
N GLY A 39 -6.82 -7.41 10.56
CA GLY A 39 -6.24 -6.14 10.99
C GLY A 39 -5.28 -5.48 9.98
N LYS A 40 -5.07 -6.03 8.78
CA LYS A 40 -4.13 -5.49 7.77
C LYS A 40 -4.42 -4.02 7.41
N THR A 41 -5.64 -3.71 6.99
CA THR A 41 -6.07 -2.34 6.68
C THR A 41 -6.03 -1.42 7.91
N THR A 42 -6.29 -1.97 9.11
CA THR A 42 -6.16 -1.21 10.37
C THR A 42 -4.70 -0.83 10.62
N ALA A 43 -3.73 -1.71 10.34
CA ALA A 43 -2.30 -1.39 10.42
C ALA A 43 -1.91 -0.29 9.42
N VAL A 44 -2.39 -0.37 8.17
CA VAL A 44 -2.19 0.70 7.17
C VAL A 44 -2.80 2.03 7.65
N ARG A 45 -4.03 2.02 8.16
CA ARG A 45 -4.67 3.23 8.69
C ARG A 45 -3.92 3.83 9.87
N ALA A 46 -3.35 3.00 10.74
CA ALA A 46 -2.50 3.46 11.84
C ALA A 46 -1.24 4.15 11.33
N ILE A 47 -0.52 3.52 10.40
CA ILE A 47 0.70 4.06 9.78
C ILE A 47 0.41 5.40 9.09
N MET A 48 -0.73 5.52 8.40
CA MET A 48 -1.11 6.72 7.64
C MET A 48 -1.84 7.78 8.47
N GLY A 49 -2.04 7.58 9.78
CA GLY A 49 -2.79 8.51 10.63
C GLY A 49 -4.28 8.61 10.29
N LEU A 50 -4.84 7.59 9.64
CA LEU A 50 -6.23 7.55 9.15
C LEU A 50 -7.19 6.89 10.13
N LEU A 51 -6.73 6.34 11.26
CA LEU A 51 -7.59 5.71 12.26
C LEU A 51 -8.72 6.62 12.75
N PRO A 52 -8.48 7.90 13.14
CA PRO A 52 -9.54 8.77 13.62
C PRO A 52 -10.64 9.01 12.59
N ALA A 53 -10.27 9.18 11.33
CA ALA A 53 -11.25 9.39 10.24
C ALA A 53 -12.12 8.14 9.98
N ALA A 54 -11.64 6.96 10.38
CA ALA A 54 -12.36 5.69 10.29
C ALA A 54 -13.06 5.31 11.62
N GLY A 55 -13.13 6.21 12.60
CA GLY A 55 -13.70 5.95 13.93
C GLY A 55 -12.83 5.06 14.82
N GLY A 56 -11.55 4.90 14.47
CA GLY A 56 -10.59 4.10 15.23
C GLY A 56 -9.65 4.95 16.10
N THR A 57 -8.97 4.29 17.01
CA THR A 57 -8.03 4.90 17.96
C THR A 57 -6.73 4.10 18.00
N LEU A 58 -5.61 4.81 18.04
CA LEU A 58 -4.31 4.24 18.37
C LEU A 58 -4.26 4.05 19.88
N LEU A 59 -4.05 2.79 20.34
CA LEU A 59 -4.07 2.41 21.76
C LEU A 59 -2.66 2.32 22.35
N GLY A 60 -1.63 2.25 21.50
CA GLY A 60 -0.23 2.18 21.91
C GLY A 60 0.68 1.78 20.76
N GLY A 61 1.97 1.73 21.06
CA GLY A 61 3.02 1.41 20.10
C GLY A 61 3.66 2.64 19.45
N ARG A 62 4.65 2.38 18.60
CA ARG A 62 5.46 3.40 17.92
C ARG A 62 5.48 3.13 16.42
N ILE A 63 5.49 4.18 15.64
CA ILE A 63 5.59 4.12 14.17
C ILE A 63 6.67 5.10 13.73
N GLY A 64 7.87 4.60 13.51
CA GLY A 64 9.00 5.41 13.07
C GLY A 64 9.19 5.37 11.54
N PHE A 65 9.35 6.51 10.92
CA PHE A 65 9.74 6.61 9.50
C PHE A 65 10.93 7.53 9.36
N GLU A 66 12.08 6.96 8.94
CA GLU A 66 13.34 7.68 8.77
C GLU A 66 13.71 8.55 9.99
N GLY A 67 13.66 7.94 11.17
CA GLY A 67 14.00 8.59 12.43
C GLY A 67 12.93 9.54 12.97
N THR A 68 11.80 9.68 12.29
CA THR A 68 10.68 10.53 12.76
C THR A 68 9.52 9.68 13.24
N GLU A 69 8.98 9.97 14.43
CA GLU A 69 7.77 9.35 14.97
C GLU A 69 6.54 9.84 14.17
N LEU A 70 5.70 8.89 13.73
CA LEU A 70 4.47 9.14 12.98
C LEU A 70 3.21 8.95 13.79
N ALA A 71 3.26 8.21 14.91
CA ALA A 71 2.10 7.92 15.73
C ALA A 71 1.37 9.22 16.14
N GLY A 72 0.07 9.28 15.90
CA GLY A 72 -0.75 10.46 16.19
C GLY A 72 -0.56 11.65 15.26
N GLN A 73 0.31 11.57 14.24
CA GLN A 73 0.43 12.64 13.25
C GLN A 73 -0.73 12.63 12.26
N PRO A 74 -1.18 13.80 11.77
CA PRO A 74 -2.24 13.86 10.78
C PRO A 74 -1.76 13.35 9.41
N PRO A 75 -2.66 12.76 8.59
CA PRO A 75 -2.32 12.07 7.33
C PRO A 75 -1.49 12.94 6.36
N HIS A 76 -1.83 14.22 6.25
CA HIS A 76 -1.11 15.14 5.34
C HIS A 76 0.36 15.36 5.74
N ARG A 77 0.70 15.32 7.04
CA ARG A 77 2.09 15.38 7.51
C ARG A 77 2.83 14.10 7.18
N ILE A 78 2.19 12.94 7.38
CA ILE A 78 2.74 11.63 7.05
C ILE A 78 3.00 11.53 5.54
N ALA A 79 2.03 11.91 4.71
CA ALA A 79 2.20 11.96 3.26
C ALA A 79 3.37 12.86 2.85
N ARG A 80 3.51 14.04 3.48
CA ARG A 80 4.64 14.94 3.25
C ARG A 80 6.00 14.38 3.69
N ARG A 81 6.05 13.33 4.47
CA ARG A 81 7.29 12.61 4.81
C ARG A 81 7.75 11.67 3.70
N GLY A 82 6.93 11.42 2.69
CA GLY A 82 7.25 10.54 1.58
C GLY A 82 6.63 9.16 1.67
N ILE A 83 5.48 9.03 2.30
CA ILE A 83 4.67 7.82 2.28
C ILE A 83 3.48 8.07 1.36
N GLY A 84 3.41 7.31 0.24
CA GLY A 84 2.28 7.31 -0.67
C GLY A 84 1.34 6.16 -0.32
N LEU A 85 0.03 6.38 -0.44
CA LEU A 85 -0.99 5.37 -0.19
C LEU A 85 -1.86 5.18 -1.43
N VAL A 86 -2.04 3.92 -1.82
CA VAL A 86 -3.11 3.45 -2.70
C VAL A 86 -4.11 2.70 -1.83
N PRO A 87 -5.22 3.32 -1.45
CA PRO A 87 -6.21 2.71 -0.56
C PRO A 87 -7.05 1.67 -1.29
N GLU A 88 -7.66 0.77 -0.52
CA GLU A 88 -8.75 -0.08 -1.00
C GLU A 88 -9.87 0.76 -1.66
N GLY A 89 -10.49 0.23 -2.71
CA GLY A 89 -11.59 0.90 -3.39
C GLY A 89 -11.17 2.05 -4.30
N ARG A 90 -9.87 2.14 -4.67
CA ARG A 90 -9.29 3.06 -5.67
C ARG A 90 -9.37 4.55 -5.29
N GLN A 91 -10.52 5.01 -4.81
CA GLN A 91 -10.80 6.37 -4.31
C GLN A 91 -10.30 7.50 -5.25
N VAL A 92 -10.55 7.34 -6.56
CA VAL A 92 -10.26 8.40 -7.54
C VAL A 92 -11.27 9.54 -7.39
N PHE A 93 -10.91 10.75 -7.79
CA PHE A 93 -11.84 11.87 -7.84
C PHE A 93 -12.71 11.74 -9.10
N PRO A 94 -14.02 11.41 -8.97
CA PRO A 94 -14.85 11.02 -10.10
C PRO A 94 -15.13 12.18 -11.06
N THR A 95 -15.13 13.40 -10.56
CA THR A 95 -15.43 14.64 -11.29
C THR A 95 -14.21 15.37 -11.82
N LEU A 96 -13.01 14.89 -11.51
CA LEU A 96 -11.77 15.39 -12.09
C LEU A 96 -11.34 14.52 -13.27
N THR A 97 -10.71 15.13 -14.25
CA THR A 97 -10.06 14.40 -15.35
C THR A 97 -8.91 13.53 -14.84
N VAL A 98 -8.42 12.59 -15.62
CA VAL A 98 -7.23 11.80 -15.32
C VAL A 98 -6.04 12.69 -14.98
N GLU A 99 -5.79 13.72 -15.81
CA GLU A 99 -4.67 14.64 -15.62
C GLU A 99 -4.82 15.46 -14.33
N GLU A 100 -6.01 15.97 -14.04
CA GLU A 100 -6.31 16.68 -12.80
C GLU A 100 -6.20 15.75 -11.57
N ASN A 101 -6.68 14.50 -11.64
CA ASN A 101 -6.47 13.51 -10.60
C ASN A 101 -4.99 13.30 -10.27
N LEU A 102 -4.14 13.18 -11.30
CA LEU A 102 -2.70 12.97 -11.14
C LEU A 102 -2.01 14.21 -10.54
N THR A 103 -2.42 15.40 -10.96
CA THR A 103 -1.75 16.64 -10.56
C THR A 103 -2.27 17.22 -9.24
N ALA A 104 -3.52 16.92 -8.85
CA ALA A 104 -4.15 17.47 -7.63
C ALA A 104 -3.37 17.21 -6.34
N THR A 105 -2.64 16.10 -6.26
CA THR A 105 -1.85 15.73 -5.09
C THR A 105 -0.35 15.70 -5.35
N ALA A 106 0.08 16.19 -6.52
CA ALA A 106 1.48 16.17 -6.92
C ALA A 106 2.35 16.98 -5.95
N ALA A 107 3.46 16.41 -5.53
CA ALA A 107 4.43 17.05 -4.66
C ALA A 107 5.81 17.06 -5.33
N ALA A 108 6.33 18.24 -5.61
CA ALA A 108 7.73 18.40 -5.98
C ALA A 108 8.61 18.24 -4.72
N ARG A 109 9.36 17.14 -4.66
CA ARG A 109 10.34 16.89 -3.60
C ARG A 109 11.72 16.79 -4.26
N GLY A 110 12.49 17.84 -4.17
CA GLY A 110 13.79 17.90 -4.86
C GLY A 110 13.65 17.68 -6.36
N ALA A 111 14.53 16.88 -6.95
CA ALA A 111 14.38 16.40 -8.31
C ALA A 111 13.25 15.34 -8.34
N ALA A 112 12.02 15.78 -8.70
CA ALA A 112 10.86 14.90 -8.75
C ALA A 112 11.09 13.78 -9.76
N ARG A 113 11.14 12.55 -9.29
CA ARG A 113 11.30 11.36 -10.13
C ARG A 113 9.99 11.02 -10.87
N TRP A 114 8.89 11.06 -10.12
CA TRP A 114 7.57 10.75 -10.64
C TRP A 114 6.89 12.02 -11.13
N THR A 115 7.13 12.34 -12.39
CA THR A 115 6.48 13.43 -13.11
C THR A 115 5.30 12.88 -13.91
N LEU A 116 4.42 13.77 -14.39
CA LEU A 116 3.29 13.38 -15.24
C LEU A 116 3.74 12.55 -16.48
N PRO A 117 4.80 12.95 -17.23
CA PRO A 117 5.34 12.11 -18.30
C PRO A 117 5.83 10.75 -17.84
N ALA A 118 6.47 10.65 -16.65
CA ALA A 118 6.95 9.38 -16.11
C ALA A 118 5.77 8.45 -15.74
N VAL A 119 4.72 8.97 -15.12
CA VAL A 119 3.51 8.21 -14.82
C VAL A 119 2.79 7.75 -16.10
N TYR A 120 2.73 8.58 -17.13
CA TYR A 120 2.18 8.20 -18.43
C TYR A 120 3.03 7.14 -19.16
N ALA A 121 4.34 7.13 -18.93
CA ALA A 121 5.21 6.06 -19.44
C ALA A 121 5.01 4.71 -18.73
N LEU A 122 4.59 4.73 -17.46
CA LEU A 122 4.18 3.52 -16.72
C LEU A 122 2.79 3.04 -17.14
N PHE A 123 1.87 3.96 -17.40
CA PHE A 123 0.47 3.71 -17.72
C PHE A 123 0.04 4.45 -18.99
N PRO A 124 0.41 3.96 -20.21
CA PRO A 124 0.08 4.64 -21.47
C PRO A 124 -1.42 4.87 -21.66
N ARG A 125 -2.27 3.95 -21.15
CA ARG A 125 -3.74 4.09 -21.18
C ARG A 125 -4.23 5.35 -20.49
N LEU A 126 -3.58 5.76 -19.38
CA LEU A 126 -3.94 7.01 -18.70
C LEU A 126 -3.64 8.23 -19.54
N ARG A 127 -2.57 8.20 -20.36
CA ARG A 127 -2.26 9.27 -21.32
C ARG A 127 -3.33 9.40 -22.41
N GLU A 128 -3.77 8.27 -22.95
CA GLU A 128 -4.85 8.22 -23.96
C GLU A 128 -6.16 8.79 -23.39
N ARG A 129 -6.43 8.52 -22.13
CA ARG A 129 -7.62 8.93 -21.40
C ARG A 129 -7.47 10.22 -20.59
N ARG A 130 -6.40 11.00 -20.78
CA ARG A 130 -6.03 12.12 -19.89
C ARG A 130 -7.13 13.17 -19.68
N ARG A 131 -8.04 13.33 -20.66
CA ARG A 131 -9.18 14.27 -20.62
C ARG A 131 -10.48 13.63 -20.13
N ASN A 132 -10.54 12.31 -19.95
CA ASN A 132 -11.72 11.64 -19.43
C ASN A 132 -11.82 11.89 -17.93
N MET A 133 -13.06 11.99 -17.42
CA MET A 133 -13.34 12.07 -15.99
C MET A 133 -13.02 10.75 -15.31
N GLY A 134 -12.65 10.78 -14.02
CA GLY A 134 -12.39 9.57 -13.23
C GLY A 134 -13.55 8.59 -13.22
N ALA A 135 -14.81 9.08 -13.21
CA ALA A 135 -16.01 8.27 -13.29
C ALA A 135 -16.19 7.53 -14.64
N GLN A 136 -15.55 7.98 -15.71
CA GLN A 136 -15.66 7.39 -17.06
C GLN A 136 -14.65 6.26 -17.29
N LEU A 137 -13.75 6.02 -16.34
CA LEU A 137 -12.73 5.00 -16.43
C LEU A 137 -13.26 3.63 -16.03
N SER A 138 -12.74 2.59 -16.68
CA SER A 138 -12.91 1.21 -16.21
C SER A 138 -12.27 1.02 -14.83
N GLY A 139 -12.68 -0.03 -14.11
CA GLY A 139 -12.10 -0.32 -12.79
C GLY A 139 -10.57 -0.49 -12.81
N GLY A 140 -10.01 -1.06 -13.89
CA GLY A 140 -8.57 -1.20 -14.06
C GLY A 140 -7.87 0.13 -14.32
N GLU A 141 -8.44 0.98 -15.16
CA GLU A 141 -7.91 2.32 -15.41
C GLU A 141 -7.97 3.20 -14.15
N GLN A 142 -9.04 3.08 -13.35
CA GLN A 142 -9.14 3.75 -12.04
C GLN A 142 -8.06 3.29 -11.07
N GLN A 143 -7.72 1.99 -11.08
CA GLN A 143 -6.64 1.46 -10.25
C GLN A 143 -5.27 1.97 -10.70
N MET A 144 -5.01 1.99 -12.01
CA MET A 144 -3.80 2.61 -12.57
C MET A 144 -3.71 4.09 -12.19
N LEU A 145 -4.84 4.80 -12.24
CA LEU A 145 -4.93 6.22 -11.86
C LEU A 145 -4.64 6.40 -10.35
N ALA A 146 -5.15 5.54 -9.49
CA ALA A 146 -4.89 5.59 -8.04
C ALA A 146 -3.39 5.36 -7.74
N ILE A 147 -2.75 4.39 -8.41
CA ILE A 147 -1.31 4.16 -8.29
C ILE A 147 -0.53 5.36 -8.82
N GLY A 148 -0.87 5.84 -10.01
CA GLY A 148 -0.23 7.02 -10.62
C GLY A 148 -0.32 8.25 -9.73
N ARG A 149 -1.49 8.50 -9.13
CA ARG A 149 -1.70 9.61 -8.18
C ARG A 149 -0.83 9.47 -6.94
N ALA A 150 -0.68 8.27 -6.38
CA ALA A 150 0.21 8.03 -5.25
C ALA A 150 1.68 8.26 -5.65
N LEU A 151 2.10 7.82 -6.84
CA LEU A 151 3.45 8.09 -7.36
C LEU A 151 3.73 9.58 -7.55
N MET A 152 2.75 10.37 -8.01
CA MET A 152 2.90 11.83 -8.18
C MET A 152 3.21 12.58 -6.87
N THR A 153 3.00 11.96 -5.71
CA THR A 153 3.49 12.50 -4.42
C THR A 153 5.00 12.30 -4.21
N ASN A 154 5.69 11.65 -5.15
CA ASN A 154 7.09 11.28 -5.08
C ASN A 154 7.45 10.55 -3.77
N PRO A 155 6.82 9.40 -3.50
CA PRO A 155 7.01 8.68 -2.25
C PRO A 155 8.36 7.97 -2.21
N ARG A 156 8.86 7.73 -0.99
CA ARG A 156 9.98 6.83 -0.69
C ARG A 156 9.49 5.44 -0.25
N LEU A 157 8.27 5.40 0.30
CA LEU A 157 7.52 4.19 0.62
C LEU A 157 6.15 4.27 -0.03
N LEU A 158 5.78 3.28 -0.84
CA LEU A 158 4.44 3.13 -1.41
C LEU A 158 3.69 2.04 -0.65
N ILE A 159 2.52 2.37 -0.11
CA ILE A 159 1.62 1.41 0.53
C ILE A 159 0.47 1.13 -0.42
N LEU A 160 0.20 -0.16 -0.68
CA LEU A 160 -0.91 -0.61 -1.53
C LEU A 160 -1.81 -1.54 -0.72
N ASP A 161 -3.05 -1.15 -0.54
CA ASP A 161 -4.06 -1.94 0.16
C ASP A 161 -5.05 -2.54 -0.85
N GLU A 162 -4.93 -3.86 -1.09
CA GLU A 162 -5.73 -4.66 -2.04
C GLU A 162 -5.75 -4.10 -3.48
N ALA A 163 -4.57 -3.76 -4.00
CA ALA A 163 -4.41 -3.01 -5.25
C ALA A 163 -4.82 -3.78 -6.52
N THR A 164 -4.98 -5.10 -6.48
CA THR A 164 -5.33 -5.89 -7.68
C THR A 164 -6.64 -6.64 -7.57
N GLU A 165 -7.40 -6.44 -6.49
CA GLU A 165 -8.67 -7.13 -6.27
C GLU A 165 -9.74 -6.69 -7.28
N GLY A 166 -10.51 -7.68 -7.77
CA GLY A 166 -11.62 -7.43 -8.71
C GLY A 166 -11.21 -6.95 -10.10
N LEU A 167 -9.93 -7.07 -10.46
CA LEU A 167 -9.43 -6.67 -11.78
C LEU A 167 -9.36 -7.84 -12.75
N ALA A 168 -9.59 -7.55 -14.03
CA ALA A 168 -9.38 -8.51 -15.13
C ALA A 168 -7.92 -9.01 -15.15
N PRO A 169 -7.67 -10.29 -15.53
CA PRO A 169 -6.33 -10.90 -15.48
C PRO A 169 -5.25 -10.08 -16.21
N LEU A 170 -5.56 -9.53 -17.38
CA LEU A 170 -4.62 -8.74 -18.16
C LEU A 170 -4.22 -7.44 -17.43
N ILE A 171 -5.18 -6.71 -16.90
CA ILE A 171 -4.94 -5.47 -16.14
C ILE A 171 -4.14 -5.74 -14.87
N ARG A 172 -4.47 -6.83 -14.19
CA ARG A 172 -3.72 -7.29 -13.03
C ARG A 172 -2.25 -7.56 -13.38
N ALA A 173 -1.99 -8.25 -14.49
CA ALA A 173 -0.63 -8.50 -14.97
C ALA A 173 0.14 -7.19 -15.29
N GLU A 174 -0.51 -6.21 -15.92
CA GLU A 174 0.07 -4.89 -16.17
C GLU A 174 0.48 -4.18 -14.87
N ILE A 175 -0.40 -4.18 -13.85
CA ILE A 175 -0.10 -3.58 -12.54
C ILE A 175 1.07 -4.29 -11.86
N TRP A 176 1.11 -5.63 -11.85
CA TRP A 176 2.22 -6.38 -11.29
C TRP A 176 3.55 -6.08 -12.00
N ALA A 177 3.55 -5.93 -13.32
CA ALA A 177 4.74 -5.54 -14.08
C ALA A 177 5.23 -4.13 -13.69
N VAL A 178 4.29 -3.19 -13.47
CA VAL A 178 4.64 -1.85 -12.97
C VAL A 178 5.22 -1.94 -11.57
N LEU A 179 4.62 -2.69 -10.64
CA LEU A 179 5.16 -2.84 -9.27
C LEU A 179 6.57 -3.46 -9.28
N ALA A 180 6.82 -4.45 -10.14
CA ALA A 180 8.16 -5.04 -10.32
C ALA A 180 9.18 -4.00 -10.82
N ARG A 181 8.77 -3.14 -11.76
CA ARG A 181 9.61 -2.02 -12.22
C ARG A 181 9.89 -1.03 -11.09
N LEU A 182 8.88 -0.63 -10.29
CA LEU A 182 9.05 0.27 -9.15
C LEU A 182 10.05 -0.30 -8.13
N LYS A 183 9.95 -1.61 -7.82
CA LYS A 183 10.93 -2.33 -6.98
C LYS A 183 12.33 -2.24 -7.57
N ALA A 184 12.50 -2.60 -8.85
CA ALA A 184 13.80 -2.55 -9.53
C ALA A 184 14.41 -1.15 -9.52
N GLU A 185 13.58 -0.13 -9.48
CA GLU A 185 13.96 1.27 -9.37
C GLU A 185 14.23 1.72 -7.91
N GLY A 186 14.16 0.80 -6.93
CA GLY A 186 14.51 1.03 -5.53
C GLY A 186 13.41 1.66 -4.68
N LEU A 187 12.16 1.68 -5.12
CA LEU A 187 11.04 2.13 -4.31
C LEU A 187 10.70 1.07 -3.26
N ALA A 188 10.65 1.45 -1.97
CA ALA A 188 10.15 0.57 -0.93
C ALA A 188 8.64 0.42 -1.03
N ILE A 189 8.12 -0.80 -0.82
CA ILE A 189 6.70 -1.10 -0.98
C ILE A 189 6.18 -1.90 0.22
N LEU A 190 5.07 -1.47 0.80
CA LEU A 190 4.22 -2.28 1.67
C LEU A 190 2.99 -2.71 0.90
N LEU A 191 2.80 -4.01 0.75
CA LEU A 191 1.76 -4.56 -0.11
C LEU A 191 0.80 -5.47 0.66
N ILE A 192 -0.49 -5.25 0.47
CA ILE A 192 -1.56 -6.17 0.86
C ILE A 192 -2.27 -6.62 -0.42
N ASP A 193 -2.23 -7.91 -0.72
CA ASP A 193 -2.94 -8.48 -1.85
C ASP A 193 -3.22 -9.98 -1.61
N LYS A 194 -4.32 -10.48 -2.16
CA LYS A 194 -4.75 -11.89 -2.03
C LYS A 194 -4.09 -12.81 -3.05
N ASN A 195 -3.47 -12.27 -4.10
CA ASN A 195 -2.82 -13.05 -5.14
C ASN A 195 -1.44 -13.52 -4.69
N LEU A 196 -1.42 -14.57 -3.84
CA LEU A 196 -0.17 -15.07 -3.24
C LEU A 196 0.90 -15.37 -4.29
N GLY A 197 0.54 -15.97 -5.42
CA GLY A 197 1.51 -16.31 -6.47
C GLY A 197 2.22 -15.08 -7.06
N ALA A 198 1.52 -13.96 -7.23
CA ALA A 198 2.12 -12.71 -7.68
C ALA A 198 2.90 -12.01 -6.56
N VAL A 199 2.35 -12.02 -5.35
CA VAL A 199 2.99 -11.50 -4.13
C VAL A 199 4.35 -12.17 -3.90
N MET A 200 4.42 -13.51 -3.97
CA MET A 200 5.66 -14.26 -3.78
C MET A 200 6.71 -14.01 -4.86
N ARG A 201 6.32 -13.61 -6.07
CA ARG A 201 7.29 -13.22 -7.11
C ARG A 201 7.87 -11.82 -6.92
N LEU A 202 7.16 -10.96 -6.19
CA LEU A 202 7.54 -9.56 -6.04
C LEU A 202 8.21 -9.28 -4.69
N ALA A 203 7.69 -9.85 -3.60
CA ALA A 203 8.09 -9.50 -2.24
C ALA A 203 9.43 -10.14 -1.82
N ASP A 204 10.13 -9.43 -0.97
CA ASP A 204 11.36 -9.93 -0.33
C ASP A 204 11.02 -10.64 0.98
N ARG A 205 10.02 -10.12 1.70
CA ARG A 205 9.61 -10.62 3.01
C ARG A 205 8.11 -10.50 3.23
N HIS A 206 7.60 -11.42 4.04
CA HIS A 206 6.18 -11.54 4.37
C HIS A 206 5.97 -11.46 5.88
N VAL A 207 4.91 -10.77 6.27
CA VAL A 207 4.40 -10.69 7.64
C VAL A 207 2.99 -11.22 7.64
N VAL A 208 2.73 -12.31 8.35
CA VAL A 208 1.39 -12.91 8.46
C VAL A 208 0.72 -12.41 9.73
N ILE A 209 -0.45 -11.81 9.57
CA ILE A 209 -1.28 -11.32 10.67
C ILE A 209 -2.48 -12.24 10.88
N GLU A 210 -2.63 -12.70 12.12
CA GLU A 210 -3.77 -13.49 12.58
C GLU A 210 -4.34 -12.86 13.85
N LYS A 211 -5.65 -12.56 13.85
CA LYS A 211 -6.37 -11.98 15.00
C LYS A 211 -5.65 -10.78 15.63
N GLY A 212 -5.13 -9.89 14.79
CA GLY A 212 -4.45 -8.67 15.22
C GLY A 212 -3.07 -8.86 15.83
N ARG A 213 -2.43 -10.02 15.64
CA ARG A 213 -1.06 -10.34 16.07
C ARG A 213 -0.24 -10.85 14.91
N ILE A 214 1.08 -10.74 15.01
CA ILE A 214 1.96 -11.40 14.05
C ILE A 214 2.01 -12.87 14.38
N ALA A 215 1.57 -13.69 13.43
CA ALA A 215 1.64 -15.15 13.52
C ALA A 215 2.96 -15.69 12.97
N TRP A 216 3.50 -15.03 11.93
CA TRP A 216 4.74 -15.44 11.31
C TRP A 216 5.39 -14.28 10.51
N THR A 217 6.71 -14.34 10.39
CA THR A 217 7.50 -13.45 9.52
C THR A 217 8.65 -14.23 8.90
N GLY A 218 8.89 -14.04 7.60
CA GLY A 218 10.00 -14.70 6.91
C GLY A 218 10.14 -14.26 5.46
N SER A 219 11.16 -14.80 4.78
CA SER A 219 11.42 -14.54 3.36
C SER A 219 10.43 -15.30 2.47
N THR A 220 10.43 -14.97 1.18
CA THR A 220 9.65 -15.67 0.18
C THR A 220 10.02 -17.16 0.10
N GLU A 221 11.30 -17.50 0.20
CA GLU A 221 11.79 -18.88 0.20
C GLU A 221 11.28 -19.65 1.41
N ALA A 222 11.32 -19.02 2.60
CA ALA A 222 10.81 -19.62 3.83
C ALA A 222 9.31 -19.87 3.77
N LEU A 223 8.52 -18.93 3.20
CA LEU A 223 7.09 -19.12 3.00
C LEU A 223 6.78 -20.20 1.97
N ALA A 224 7.59 -20.31 0.91
CA ALA A 224 7.44 -21.34 -0.10
C ALA A 224 7.69 -22.76 0.46
N ALA A 225 8.64 -22.88 1.39
CA ALA A 225 9.01 -24.12 2.06
C ALA A 225 8.03 -24.56 3.16
N ALA A 226 7.06 -23.73 3.53
CA ALA A 226 6.12 -23.98 4.63
C ALA A 226 4.65 -24.02 4.13
N PRO A 227 4.22 -25.10 3.45
CA PRO A 227 2.85 -25.23 2.93
C PRO A 227 1.80 -25.15 4.04
N GLU A 228 2.09 -25.67 5.24
CA GLU A 228 1.21 -25.63 6.41
C GLU A 228 0.87 -24.20 6.86
N LEU A 229 1.78 -23.23 6.70
CA LEU A 229 1.50 -21.83 6.99
C LEU A 229 0.48 -21.25 6.00
N ARG A 230 0.59 -21.64 4.73
CA ARG A 230 -0.34 -21.19 3.67
C ARG A 230 -1.73 -21.76 3.89
N GLU A 231 -1.85 -23.03 4.24
CA GLU A 231 -3.12 -23.68 4.57
C GLU A 231 -3.75 -23.06 5.83
N THR A 232 -2.97 -22.91 6.90
CA THR A 232 -3.46 -22.43 8.20
C THR A 232 -3.92 -20.98 8.17
N TYR A 233 -3.11 -20.09 7.58
CA TYR A 233 -3.32 -18.64 7.69
C TYR A 233 -3.86 -17.98 6.43
N LEU A 234 -3.71 -18.61 5.26
CA LEU A 234 -4.10 -18.02 3.97
C LEU A 234 -5.22 -18.83 3.28
N HIS A 235 -5.48 -20.07 3.70
CA HIS A 235 -6.44 -21.01 3.10
C HIS A 235 -6.23 -21.22 1.59
N LEU A 236 -5.00 -21.52 1.20
CA LEU A 236 -4.56 -21.74 -0.18
C LEU A 236 -3.95 -23.11 -0.34
#